data_e337b028643e21725b5d7290937b83de
#
_entry.id   e337b028643e21725b5d7290937b83de
#
_cell.length_a   1.000
_cell.length_b   1.000
_cell.length_c   1.000
_cell.angle_alpha   90.00
_cell.angle_beta   90.00
_cell.angle_gamma   90.00
#
_symmetry.space_group_name_H-M   'P 1'
#
loop_
_entity.id
_entity.type
_entity.pdbx_description
1 polymer ?
#
loop_
_entity_poly.entity_id
_entity_poly.type
_entity_poly.pdbx_seq_one_letter_code
_entity_poly.pdbx_strand_id
1 'polypeptide(L)'
;ERVSGLEIGSAVVNLSGEHFRGENKNGVVAVAGAGREITDDDVARAIESASALQLPSGWEIFSRLPQEFIVDGQDGISDPVRMSGTRLESLVHIVTGPSAGRQNLEKAVTRAGLKAERMMLEPLAAAESTLTDDDREYGCALVNIGSEITGLMIFGRGAVQHTAVFPFGGLHFTKDLAVGLRVSIQDANRIKQKHGCVAG
;
A
#
# COMPACT_ATOMS: atom_id res chain seq x y z
N GLU A 1 5.69 7.27 -27.17
CA GLU A 1 5.54 7.27 -28.65
C GLU A 1 6.82 6.91 -29.39
N ARG A 2 7.94 7.62 -29.18
CA ARG A 2 9.19 7.41 -29.96
C ARG A 2 9.80 6.01 -29.82
N VAL A 3 9.57 5.31 -28.72
CA VAL A 3 10.16 3.99 -28.43
C VAL A 3 9.16 2.87 -28.65
N SER A 4 7.90 3.04 -28.24
CA SER A 4 6.87 2.00 -28.32
C SER A 4 6.03 2.05 -29.62
N GLY A 5 6.01 3.20 -30.32
CA GLY A 5 5.11 3.44 -31.44
C GLY A 5 3.62 3.55 -31.06
N LEU A 6 3.32 3.51 -29.76
CA LEU A 6 1.95 3.57 -29.23
C LEU A 6 1.68 4.95 -28.63
N GLU A 7 0.49 5.49 -28.87
CA GLU A 7 -0.01 6.67 -28.20
C GLU A 7 -0.60 6.26 -26.85
N ILE A 8 0.03 6.75 -25.77
CA ILE A 8 -0.39 6.45 -24.41
C ILE A 8 -1.03 7.70 -23.82
N GLY A 9 -2.32 7.62 -23.47
CA GLY A 9 -3.08 8.75 -22.91
C GLY A 9 -3.23 8.71 -21.38
N SER A 10 -3.06 7.52 -20.74
CA SER A 10 -3.21 7.35 -19.29
C SER A 10 -2.19 6.39 -18.72
N ALA A 11 -2.01 6.45 -17.41
CA ALA A 11 -1.10 5.56 -16.67
C ALA A 11 -1.64 5.25 -15.28
N VAL A 12 -1.34 4.05 -14.78
CA VAL A 12 -1.39 3.72 -13.36
C VAL A 12 -0.08 4.18 -12.72
N VAL A 13 -0.17 4.87 -11.61
CA VAL A 13 0.97 5.56 -11.00
C VAL A 13 1.20 5.05 -9.58
N ASN A 14 2.43 4.66 -9.28
CA ASN A 14 2.80 4.23 -7.94
C ASN A 14 3.15 5.42 -7.06
N LEU A 15 2.64 5.38 -5.82
CA LEU A 15 3.00 6.29 -4.75
C LEU A 15 3.99 5.61 -3.82
N SER A 16 5.11 6.28 -3.58
CA SER A 16 6.17 5.84 -2.68
C SER A 16 6.57 7.00 -1.76
N GLY A 17 6.92 6.74 -0.52
CA GLY A 17 7.33 7.78 0.42
C GLY A 17 7.54 7.27 1.84
N GLU A 18 8.50 7.85 2.56
CA GLU A 18 8.86 7.49 3.93
C GLU A 18 7.80 7.87 4.99
N HIS A 19 6.83 8.71 4.60
CA HIS A 19 5.85 9.27 5.53
C HIS A 19 4.53 8.48 5.59
N PHE A 20 4.39 7.40 4.82
CA PHE A 20 3.21 6.55 4.90
C PHE A 20 3.16 5.80 6.23
N ARG A 21 1.97 5.76 6.83
CA ARG A 21 1.69 5.07 8.08
C ARG A 21 0.52 4.14 7.90
N GLY A 22 0.69 2.89 8.31
CA GLY A 22 -0.35 1.88 8.34
C GLY A 22 -0.83 1.64 9.77
N GLU A 23 -2.13 1.60 9.97
CA GLU A 23 -2.74 1.24 11.25
C GLU A 23 -4.02 0.43 11.03
N ASN A 24 -4.29 -0.51 11.95
CA ASN A 24 -5.51 -1.30 11.89
C ASN A 24 -6.59 -0.63 12.73
N LYS A 25 -7.79 -0.52 12.16
CA LYS A 25 -8.96 0.09 12.81
C LYS A 25 -10.17 -0.83 12.67
N ASN A 26 -11.03 -0.75 13.67
CA ASN A 26 -12.31 -1.45 13.68
C ASN A 26 -13.43 -0.45 13.42
N GLY A 27 -14.30 -0.77 12.46
CA GLY A 27 -15.53 -0.06 12.18
C GLY A 27 -16.73 -0.92 12.52
N VAL A 28 -17.77 -0.32 13.05
CA VAL A 28 -18.96 -1.03 13.49
C VAL A 28 -20.21 -0.31 12.98
N VAL A 29 -21.14 -1.07 12.40
CA VAL A 29 -22.45 -0.58 11.97
C VAL A 29 -23.56 -1.54 12.35
N ALA A 30 -24.75 -1.00 12.57
CA ALA A 30 -25.96 -1.80 12.62
C ALA A 30 -26.42 -2.12 11.20
N VAL A 31 -26.80 -3.37 10.96
CA VAL A 31 -27.40 -3.81 9.71
C VAL A 31 -28.84 -3.32 9.64
N ALA A 32 -29.16 -2.54 8.63
CA ALA A 32 -30.48 -1.95 8.41
C ALA A 32 -31.26 -2.74 7.36
N GLY A 33 -32.58 -2.80 7.49
CA GLY A 33 -33.47 -3.35 6.47
C GLY A 33 -34.37 -4.48 6.93
N ALA A 34 -35.35 -4.81 6.08
CA ALA A 34 -36.26 -5.94 6.28
C ALA A 34 -35.52 -7.25 6.02
N GLY A 35 -35.45 -8.13 7.03
CA GLY A 35 -34.75 -9.42 6.93
C GLY A 35 -33.31 -9.39 7.45
N ARG A 36 -32.72 -8.23 7.73
CA ARG A 36 -31.36 -8.09 8.28
C ARG A 36 -30.28 -8.84 7.47
N GLU A 37 -30.43 -8.85 6.17
CA GLU A 37 -29.43 -9.35 5.23
C GLU A 37 -28.41 -8.24 4.95
N ILE A 38 -27.11 -8.56 5.10
CA ILE A 38 -26.02 -7.61 4.91
C ILE A 38 -25.87 -7.30 3.42
N THR A 39 -25.81 -6.02 3.12
CA THR A 39 -25.69 -5.47 1.77
C THR A 39 -24.28 -4.88 1.54
N ASP A 40 -23.93 -4.63 0.26
CA ASP A 40 -22.71 -3.91 -0.10
C ASP A 40 -22.64 -2.51 0.57
N ASP A 41 -23.77 -1.85 0.77
CA ASP A 41 -23.86 -0.56 1.46
C ASP A 41 -23.49 -0.69 2.95
N ASP A 42 -23.93 -1.77 3.61
CA ASP A 42 -23.55 -2.05 5.00
C ASP A 42 -22.04 -2.27 5.13
N VAL A 43 -21.46 -3.03 4.19
CA VAL A 43 -20.01 -3.25 4.12
C VAL A 43 -19.25 -1.93 3.90
N ALA A 44 -19.71 -1.12 2.95
CA ALA A 44 -19.10 0.19 2.70
C ALA A 44 -19.18 1.10 3.94
N ARG A 45 -20.32 1.15 4.63
CA ARG A 45 -20.50 1.91 5.87
C ARG A 45 -19.61 1.40 7.01
N ALA A 46 -19.41 0.08 7.13
CA ALA A 46 -18.52 -0.49 8.13
C ALA A 46 -17.06 -0.08 7.89
N ILE A 47 -16.60 -0.14 6.64
CA ILE A 47 -15.26 0.31 6.23
C ILE A 47 -15.11 1.82 6.45
N GLU A 48 -16.12 2.61 6.12
CA GLU A 48 -16.11 4.06 6.34
C GLU A 48 -16.06 4.40 7.83
N SER A 49 -16.82 3.66 8.66
CA SER A 49 -16.79 3.79 10.12
C SER A 49 -15.39 3.53 10.69
N ALA A 50 -14.66 2.51 10.20
CA ALA A 50 -13.26 2.28 10.56
C ALA A 50 -12.35 3.44 10.14
N SER A 51 -12.72 4.15 9.08
CA SER A 51 -11.94 5.24 8.48
C SER A 51 -12.20 6.62 9.10
N ALA A 52 -13.02 6.72 10.11
CA ALA A 52 -13.33 7.97 10.83
C ALA A 52 -12.15 8.40 11.72
N LEU A 53 -11.02 8.76 11.11
CA LEU A 53 -9.77 9.11 11.78
C LEU A 53 -9.61 10.64 11.87
N GLN A 54 -9.06 11.11 12.99
CA GLN A 54 -8.56 12.46 13.08
C GLN A 54 -7.16 12.55 12.46
N LEU A 55 -7.09 12.97 11.21
CA LEU A 55 -5.83 13.12 10.50
C LEU A 55 -5.18 14.48 10.77
N PRO A 56 -3.84 14.55 10.80
CA PRO A 56 -3.12 15.82 10.80
C PRO A 56 -3.48 16.68 9.57
N SER A 57 -3.35 18.01 9.69
CA SER A 57 -3.57 18.90 8.55
C SER A 57 -2.68 18.53 7.37
N GLY A 58 -3.26 18.42 6.18
CA GLY A 58 -2.55 18.03 4.96
C GLY A 58 -2.29 16.52 4.82
N TRP A 59 -2.90 15.70 5.67
CA TRP A 59 -2.88 14.24 5.53
C TRP A 59 -4.19 13.74 4.93
N GLU A 60 -4.10 12.59 4.26
CA GLU A 60 -5.25 11.89 3.69
C GLU A 60 -5.12 10.38 3.83
N ILE A 61 -6.20 9.67 3.63
CA ILE A 61 -6.22 8.21 3.54
C ILE A 61 -5.90 7.83 2.09
N PHE A 62 -4.85 7.05 1.91
CA PHE A 62 -4.42 6.54 0.61
C PHE A 62 -5.03 5.18 0.27
N SER A 63 -5.21 4.33 1.29
CA SER A 63 -5.82 3.01 1.10
C SER A 63 -6.61 2.58 2.31
N ARG A 64 -7.70 1.88 2.04
CA ARG A 64 -8.52 1.14 2.98
C ARG A 64 -8.52 -0.30 2.54
N LEU A 65 -7.92 -1.16 3.33
CA LEU A 65 -7.68 -2.57 3.01
C LEU A 65 -8.40 -3.42 4.05
N PRO A 66 -9.62 -3.92 3.76
CA PRO A 66 -10.33 -4.80 4.68
C PRO A 66 -9.49 -6.05 4.96
N GLN A 67 -9.45 -6.46 6.22
CA GLN A 67 -8.75 -7.64 6.68
C GLN A 67 -9.72 -8.80 6.92
N GLU A 68 -10.78 -8.53 7.67
CA GLU A 68 -11.87 -9.46 7.95
C GLU A 68 -13.13 -8.70 8.37
N PHE A 69 -14.24 -9.42 8.35
CA PHE A 69 -15.50 -8.95 8.89
C PHE A 69 -15.97 -9.84 10.03
N ILE A 70 -16.76 -9.25 10.94
CA ILE A 70 -17.35 -9.93 12.08
C ILE A 70 -18.85 -9.68 12.05
N VAL A 71 -19.65 -10.74 12.02
CA VAL A 71 -21.12 -10.68 11.98
C VAL A 71 -21.65 -11.24 13.29
N ASP A 72 -22.34 -10.42 14.08
CA ASP A 72 -22.93 -10.78 15.38
C ASP A 72 -21.93 -11.50 16.32
N GLY A 73 -20.63 -11.17 16.23
CA GLY A 73 -19.54 -11.75 17.02
C GLY A 73 -18.87 -12.97 16.40
N GLN A 74 -19.28 -13.41 15.23
CA GLN A 74 -18.58 -14.43 14.44
C GLN A 74 -17.51 -13.76 13.58
N ASP A 75 -16.24 -14.05 13.83
CA ASP A 75 -15.08 -13.53 13.12
C ASP A 75 -14.65 -14.38 11.92
N GLY A 76 -13.55 -13.95 11.24
CA GLY A 76 -12.95 -14.70 10.14
C GLY A 76 -13.75 -14.68 8.84
N ILE A 77 -14.68 -13.74 8.67
CA ILE A 77 -15.53 -13.65 7.47
C ILE A 77 -14.81 -12.75 6.45
N SER A 78 -14.54 -13.27 5.25
CA SER A 78 -13.94 -12.52 4.15
C SER A 78 -14.97 -11.74 3.33
N ASP A 79 -16.18 -12.29 3.14
CA ASP A 79 -17.30 -11.66 2.44
C ASP A 79 -18.60 -11.84 3.23
N PRO A 80 -19.10 -10.79 3.89
CA PRO A 80 -20.31 -10.87 4.69
C PRO A 80 -21.60 -10.60 3.88
N VAL A 81 -21.52 -10.23 2.59
CA VAL A 81 -22.68 -9.88 1.77
C VAL A 81 -23.64 -11.07 1.67
N ARG A 82 -24.93 -10.82 1.85
CA ARG A 82 -26.03 -11.79 1.92
C ARG A 82 -26.08 -12.65 3.19
N MET A 83 -25.16 -12.48 4.12
CA MET A 83 -25.32 -13.10 5.44
C MET A 83 -26.41 -12.38 6.23
N SER A 84 -27.11 -13.13 7.06
CA SER A 84 -28.07 -12.54 8.01
C SER A 84 -27.33 -12.11 9.27
N GLY A 85 -27.60 -10.89 9.73
CA GLY A 85 -26.99 -10.35 10.95
C GLY A 85 -27.62 -9.04 11.38
N THR A 86 -27.32 -8.62 12.59
CA THR A 86 -27.80 -7.36 13.18
C THR A 86 -26.69 -6.34 13.34
N ARG A 87 -25.45 -6.81 13.46
CA ARG A 87 -24.26 -6.01 13.67
C ARG A 87 -23.15 -6.50 12.77
N LEU A 88 -22.59 -5.59 11.99
CA LEU A 88 -21.44 -5.83 11.14
C LEU A 88 -20.26 -5.02 11.68
N GLU A 89 -19.13 -5.69 11.89
CA GLU A 89 -17.85 -5.06 12.16
C GLU A 89 -16.89 -5.32 11.01
N SER A 90 -16.00 -4.38 10.74
CA SER A 90 -14.91 -4.54 9.78
C SER A 90 -13.57 -4.22 10.43
N LEU A 91 -12.61 -5.11 10.33
CA LEU A 91 -11.22 -4.82 10.64
C LEU A 91 -10.54 -4.34 9.35
N VAL A 92 -9.99 -3.13 9.37
CA VAL A 92 -9.48 -2.48 8.16
C VAL A 92 -8.05 -1.98 8.42
N HIS A 93 -7.12 -2.36 7.54
CA HIS A 93 -5.80 -1.74 7.51
C HIS A 93 -5.87 -0.46 6.70
N ILE A 94 -5.63 0.68 7.38
CA ILE A 94 -5.72 2.01 6.78
C ILE A 94 -4.32 2.57 6.61
N VAL A 95 -4.00 2.99 5.39
CA VAL A 95 -2.73 3.66 5.10
C VAL A 95 -2.97 5.14 4.87
N THR A 96 -2.28 5.96 5.64
CA THR A 96 -2.37 7.41 5.63
C THR A 96 -1.03 8.05 5.28
N GLY A 97 -1.05 9.28 4.81
CA GLY A 97 0.17 10.02 4.48
C GLY A 97 -0.11 11.46 4.05
N PRO A 98 0.95 12.25 3.78
CA PRO A 98 0.81 13.64 3.32
C PRO A 98 0.21 13.72 1.92
N SER A 99 -0.83 14.52 1.73
CA SER A 99 -1.50 14.73 0.42
C SER A 99 -0.60 15.40 -0.63
N ALA A 100 0.40 16.18 -0.19
CA ALA A 100 1.32 16.89 -1.07
C ALA A 100 2.06 15.98 -2.04
N GLY A 101 2.47 14.78 -1.59
CA GLY A 101 3.16 13.80 -2.44
C GLY A 101 2.30 13.36 -3.62
N ARG A 102 1.04 13.00 -3.35
CA ARG A 102 0.06 12.63 -4.38
C ARG A 102 -0.19 13.77 -5.36
N GLN A 103 -0.45 14.99 -4.84
CA GLN A 103 -0.73 16.15 -5.67
C GLN A 103 0.46 16.51 -6.58
N ASN A 104 1.69 16.42 -6.08
CA ASN A 104 2.88 16.70 -6.88
C ASN A 104 3.09 15.66 -7.97
N LEU A 105 2.86 14.39 -7.68
CA LEU A 105 2.97 13.32 -8.65
C LEU A 105 1.89 13.45 -9.74
N GLU A 106 0.65 13.74 -9.36
CA GLU A 106 -0.46 14.00 -10.30
C GLU A 106 -0.14 15.15 -11.26
N LYS A 107 0.38 16.27 -10.71
CA LYS A 107 0.84 17.41 -11.53
C LYS A 107 1.96 17.02 -12.47
N ALA A 108 2.92 16.20 -12.03
CA ALA A 108 4.03 15.73 -12.87
C ALA A 108 3.53 14.86 -14.03
N VAL A 109 2.62 13.93 -13.76
CA VAL A 109 1.99 13.06 -14.76
C VAL A 109 1.20 13.89 -15.79
N THR A 110 0.39 14.86 -15.31
CA THR A 110 -0.37 15.76 -16.18
C THR A 110 0.55 16.62 -17.07
N ARG A 111 1.64 17.13 -16.51
CA ARG A 111 2.64 17.89 -17.27
C ARG A 111 3.37 17.04 -18.33
N ALA A 112 3.47 15.74 -18.11
CA ALA A 112 4.00 14.80 -19.09
C ALA A 112 2.99 14.46 -20.22
N GLY A 113 1.79 15.07 -20.20
CA GLY A 113 0.73 14.82 -21.18
C GLY A 113 -0.10 13.55 -20.93
N LEU A 114 0.00 12.98 -19.72
CA LEU A 114 -0.72 11.76 -19.36
C LEU A 114 -1.82 12.07 -18.32
N LYS A 115 -2.85 11.23 -18.29
CA LYS A 115 -3.84 11.18 -17.22
C LYS A 115 -3.44 10.11 -16.20
N ALA A 116 -3.36 10.46 -14.92
CA ALA A 116 -3.26 9.47 -13.86
C ALA A 116 -4.64 8.79 -13.70
N GLU A 117 -4.77 7.58 -14.21
CA GLU A 117 -6.03 6.82 -14.17
C GLU A 117 -6.27 6.25 -12.77
N ARG A 118 -5.22 5.75 -12.15
CA ARG A 118 -5.22 5.22 -10.78
C ARG A 118 -3.88 5.55 -10.12
N MET A 119 -3.95 5.88 -8.85
CA MET A 119 -2.77 5.95 -7.99
C MET A 119 -2.87 4.87 -6.91
N MET A 120 -1.79 4.15 -6.68
CA MET A 120 -1.74 3.08 -5.69
C MET A 120 -0.40 3.08 -4.95
N LEU A 121 -0.37 2.55 -3.75
CA LEU A 121 0.87 2.42 -2.99
C LEU A 121 1.83 1.45 -3.70
N GLU A 122 3.11 1.80 -3.78
CA GLU A 122 4.14 1.00 -4.42
C GLU A 122 4.19 -0.45 -3.92
N PRO A 123 4.13 -0.75 -2.61
CA PRO A 123 4.13 -2.13 -2.13
C PRO A 123 2.89 -2.94 -2.56
N LEU A 124 1.72 -2.29 -2.72
CA LEU A 124 0.53 -2.95 -3.25
C LEU A 124 0.73 -3.32 -4.72
N ALA A 125 1.28 -2.41 -5.53
CA ALA A 125 1.57 -2.68 -6.93
C ALA A 125 2.60 -3.81 -7.09
N ALA A 126 3.62 -3.85 -6.24
CA ALA A 126 4.60 -4.92 -6.20
C ALA A 126 3.95 -6.26 -5.82
N ALA A 127 3.05 -6.26 -4.83
CA ALA A 127 2.33 -7.46 -4.40
C ALA A 127 1.48 -8.06 -5.52
N GLU A 128 0.82 -7.22 -6.32
CA GLU A 128 0.01 -7.68 -7.46
C GLU A 128 0.83 -8.39 -8.54
N SER A 129 2.11 -8.05 -8.66
CA SER A 129 2.98 -8.63 -9.68
C SER A 129 3.83 -9.80 -9.20
N THR A 130 3.97 -10.00 -7.89
CA THR A 130 4.94 -10.95 -7.33
C THR A 130 4.34 -12.02 -6.44
N LEU A 131 3.21 -11.74 -5.77
CA LEU A 131 2.61 -12.68 -4.83
C LEU A 131 1.50 -13.49 -5.48
N THR A 132 1.46 -14.76 -5.17
CA THR A 132 0.33 -15.65 -5.45
C THR A 132 -0.76 -15.51 -4.38
N ASP A 133 -1.95 -16.04 -4.65
CA ASP A 133 -3.03 -16.08 -3.66
C ASP A 133 -2.63 -16.95 -2.45
N ASP A 134 -1.89 -18.04 -2.67
CA ASP A 134 -1.38 -18.89 -1.60
C ASP A 134 -0.39 -18.15 -0.69
N ASP A 135 0.51 -17.33 -1.26
CA ASP A 135 1.42 -16.50 -0.45
C ASP A 135 0.66 -15.55 0.47
N ARG A 136 -0.41 -14.94 -0.05
CA ARG A 136 -1.26 -14.02 0.73
C ARG A 136 -2.05 -14.76 1.80
N GLU A 137 -2.56 -15.95 1.51
CA GLU A 137 -3.37 -16.74 2.43
C GLU A 137 -2.54 -17.33 3.57
N TYR A 138 -1.44 -18.03 3.24
CA TYR A 138 -0.57 -18.65 4.24
C TYR A 138 0.30 -17.67 5.02
N GLY A 139 0.46 -16.48 4.49
CA GLY A 139 1.21 -15.39 5.10
C GLY A 139 2.61 -15.24 4.55
N CYS A 140 2.92 -14.01 4.17
CA CYS A 140 4.25 -13.64 3.68
C CYS A 140 4.60 -12.20 4.04
N ALA A 141 5.89 -11.90 3.97
CA ALA A 141 6.42 -10.55 4.06
C ALA A 141 6.98 -10.13 2.70
N LEU A 142 6.35 -9.15 2.07
CA LEU A 142 6.87 -8.49 0.87
C LEU A 142 7.82 -7.38 1.28
N VAL A 143 9.09 -7.48 0.88
CA VAL A 143 10.11 -6.46 1.11
C VAL A 143 10.52 -5.86 -0.23
N ASN A 144 10.21 -4.59 -0.42
CA ASN A 144 10.57 -3.83 -1.63
C ASN A 144 11.73 -2.87 -1.33
N ILE A 145 12.95 -3.25 -1.75
CA ILE A 145 14.17 -2.49 -1.48
C ILE A 145 14.42 -1.53 -2.65
N GLY A 146 14.11 -0.25 -2.45
CA GLY A 146 14.36 0.80 -3.41
C GLY A 146 15.73 1.46 -3.27
N SER A 147 15.90 2.61 -3.91
CA SER A 147 17.13 3.41 -3.82
C SER A 147 17.28 4.08 -2.45
N GLU A 148 16.25 4.74 -1.97
CA GLU A 148 16.28 5.56 -0.76
C GLU A 148 15.44 5.00 0.38
N ILE A 149 14.41 4.24 0.06
CA ILE A 149 13.48 3.64 1.02
C ILE A 149 13.33 2.14 0.79
N THR A 150 12.94 1.44 1.84
CA THR A 150 12.49 0.04 1.81
C THR A 150 11.06 -0.02 2.32
N GLY A 151 10.15 -0.50 1.48
CA GLY A 151 8.77 -0.79 1.84
C GLY A 151 8.63 -2.21 2.36
N LEU A 152 7.87 -2.38 3.44
CA LEU A 152 7.47 -3.68 3.97
C LEU A 152 5.95 -3.78 3.97
N MET A 153 5.43 -4.91 3.51
CA MET A 153 4.02 -5.26 3.62
C MET A 153 3.89 -6.70 4.07
N ILE A 154 3.12 -6.93 5.11
CA ILE A 154 2.86 -8.27 5.66
C ILE A 154 1.46 -8.69 5.27
N PHE A 155 1.34 -9.86 4.68
CA PHE A 155 0.08 -10.51 4.34
C PHE A 155 -0.19 -11.69 5.25
N GLY A 156 -1.46 -12.02 5.42
CA GLY A 156 -1.93 -13.21 6.11
C GLY A 156 -3.44 -13.30 5.98
N ARG A 157 -3.97 -14.52 5.85
CA ARG A 157 -5.39 -14.79 5.63
C ARG A 157 -5.96 -13.99 4.45
N GLY A 158 -5.22 -13.92 3.35
CA GLY A 158 -5.61 -13.21 2.14
C GLY A 158 -5.55 -11.69 2.21
N ALA A 159 -5.22 -11.08 3.36
CA ALA A 159 -5.31 -9.65 3.58
C ALA A 159 -4.00 -9.01 4.07
N VAL A 160 -3.87 -7.71 3.87
CA VAL A 160 -2.73 -6.92 4.39
C VAL A 160 -2.89 -6.74 5.90
N GLN A 161 -1.92 -7.27 6.66
CA GLN A 161 -1.90 -7.20 8.12
C GLN A 161 -1.13 -5.99 8.65
N HIS A 162 -0.05 -5.62 7.95
CA HIS A 162 0.82 -4.52 8.37
C HIS A 162 1.54 -3.90 7.19
N THR A 163 1.80 -2.60 7.26
CA THR A 163 2.68 -1.87 6.35
C THR A 163 3.66 -1.01 7.12
N ALA A 164 4.91 -0.97 6.66
CA ALA A 164 5.94 -0.09 7.18
C ALA A 164 6.83 0.43 6.06
N VAL A 165 7.43 1.59 6.27
CA VAL A 165 8.44 2.15 5.36
C VAL A 165 9.65 2.53 6.18
N PHE A 166 10.82 2.11 5.71
CA PHE A 166 12.10 2.40 6.31
C PHE A 166 12.88 3.35 5.41
N PRO A 167 13.47 4.44 5.94
CA PRO A 167 14.26 5.40 5.16
C PRO A 167 15.67 4.87 4.86
N PHE A 168 15.74 3.62 4.39
CA PHE A 168 16.97 2.93 4.00
C PHE A 168 16.78 2.23 2.67
N GLY A 169 17.77 2.30 1.78
CA GLY A 169 17.77 1.63 0.50
C GLY A 169 19.18 1.55 -0.10
N GLY A 170 19.26 1.12 -1.34
CA GLY A 170 20.54 0.86 -2.03
C GLY A 170 21.48 2.06 -2.13
N LEU A 171 20.96 3.29 -2.04
CA LEU A 171 21.78 4.51 -2.04
C LEU A 171 22.58 4.68 -0.74
N HIS A 172 22.08 4.19 0.39
CA HIS A 172 22.79 4.24 1.66
C HIS A 172 24.08 3.45 1.59
N PHE A 173 24.04 2.21 1.06
CA PHE A 173 25.25 1.43 0.79
C PHE A 173 26.22 2.16 -0.14
N THR A 174 25.70 2.85 -1.17
CA THR A 174 26.56 3.64 -2.07
C THR A 174 27.22 4.80 -1.35
N LYS A 175 26.49 5.50 -0.47
CA LYS A 175 27.05 6.60 0.32
C LYS A 175 28.12 6.12 1.30
N ASP A 176 27.89 4.99 1.97
CA ASP A 176 28.85 4.39 2.90
C ASP A 176 30.14 3.98 2.17
N LEU A 177 30.02 3.36 0.97
CA LEU A 177 31.17 3.05 0.13
C LEU A 177 31.91 4.31 -0.32
N ALA A 178 31.21 5.37 -0.70
CA ALA A 178 31.81 6.62 -1.12
C ALA A 178 32.67 7.24 0.00
N VAL A 179 32.16 7.24 1.22
CA VAL A 179 32.85 7.73 2.42
C VAL A 179 34.03 6.81 2.78
N GLY A 180 33.82 5.51 2.87
CA GLY A 180 34.82 4.54 3.28
C GLY A 180 36.00 4.45 2.30
N LEU A 181 35.72 4.52 1.00
CA LEU A 181 36.76 4.46 -0.06
C LEU A 181 37.25 5.84 -0.49
N ARG A 182 36.67 6.94 0.01
CA ARG A 182 36.97 8.33 -0.37
C ARG A 182 36.89 8.57 -1.88
N VAL A 183 35.84 8.07 -2.49
CA VAL A 183 35.54 8.22 -3.92
C VAL A 183 34.23 8.98 -4.14
N SER A 184 33.97 9.37 -5.39
CA SER A 184 32.70 9.99 -5.76
C SER A 184 31.52 9.00 -5.58
N ILE A 185 30.30 9.53 -5.38
CA ILE A 185 29.07 8.70 -5.32
C ILE A 185 28.90 7.87 -6.60
N GLN A 186 29.28 8.43 -7.76
CA GLN A 186 29.19 7.72 -9.04
C GLN A 186 30.14 6.53 -9.10
N ASP A 187 31.41 6.73 -8.65
CA ASP A 187 32.39 5.66 -8.61
C ASP A 187 32.03 4.60 -7.57
N ALA A 188 31.54 5.01 -6.39
CA ALA A 188 31.04 4.11 -5.37
C ALA A 188 29.88 3.24 -5.89
N ASN A 189 28.96 3.84 -6.68
CA ASN A 189 27.87 3.08 -7.30
C ASN A 189 28.39 2.07 -8.33
N ARG A 190 29.37 2.44 -9.14
CA ARG A 190 30.05 1.51 -10.09
C ARG A 190 30.73 0.36 -9.36
N ILE A 191 31.44 0.67 -8.26
CA ILE A 191 32.13 -0.33 -7.42
C ILE A 191 31.08 -1.29 -6.82
N LYS A 192 30.00 -0.75 -6.25
CA LYS A 192 28.89 -1.56 -5.70
C LYS A 192 28.32 -2.52 -6.75
N GLN A 193 28.01 -2.03 -7.95
CA GLN A 193 27.43 -2.84 -9.02
C GLN A 193 28.39 -3.91 -9.55
N LYS A 194 29.69 -3.60 -9.62
CA LYS A 194 30.69 -4.50 -10.20
C LYS A 194 31.21 -5.54 -9.20
N HIS A 195 31.34 -5.17 -7.95
CA HIS A 195 32.00 -5.96 -6.92
C HIS A 195 31.12 -6.32 -5.72
N GLY A 196 29.91 -5.74 -5.65
CA GLY A 196 28.94 -6.08 -4.60
C GLY A 196 28.50 -7.53 -4.75
N CYS A 197 28.56 -8.26 -3.66
CA CYS A 197 28.03 -9.62 -3.57
C CYS A 197 27.35 -9.80 -2.21
N VAL A 198 26.40 -10.70 -2.14
CA VAL A 198 25.89 -11.20 -0.87
C VAL A 198 26.83 -12.33 -0.46
N ALA A 199 27.56 -12.15 0.62
CA ALA A 199 28.39 -13.22 1.17
C ALA A 199 27.47 -14.37 1.58
N GLY A 200 27.67 -15.54 0.95
CA GLY A 200 27.08 -16.81 1.34
C GLY A 200 27.88 -17.47 2.45
#